data_3e84b21ad193be277245962cbed3b069
#
_entry.id   3e84b21ad193be277245962cbed3b069
#
_cell.length_a   1.000
_cell.length_b   1.000
_cell.length_c   1.000
_cell.angle_alpha   90.00
_cell.angle_beta   90.00
_cell.angle_gamma   90.00
#
_symmetry.space_group_name_H-M   'P 1'
#
loop_
_entity.id
_entity.type
_entity.pdbx_description
1 polymer ?
#
loop_
_entity_poly.entity_id
_entity_poly.type
_entity_poly.pdbx_seq_one_letter_code
_entity_poly.pdbx_strand_id
1 'polypeptide(L)'
;LQNEGQNNLYKVIDNLIPKNVLVNKNKTKKWEYGYNDKYGIIIISKDGTLGEIYNIQGLLVGLPLQPKKVYSRSKKQQEQYWEREEDRKELKRISSIFQWNERASDFKDKWVDYIESEFDKRDLGYWFMNNGNPTYITGTHYNYLQWTKIDVGYPNYREANRIFYIFWEACKADKRSFGMCYLKIRRSGFSFMGSCEAVNTGTISKDSRIGILSKTGGDAKKLFTDKVVPISNNYPFFFKPIQDGMDKPKTELAYRVPASKITKKNMYETEEVELEGLDTTIDWKNTSDNSYDGEKLQLLIHDESGKWDKPDNILNNWRVTKTCLRLGSKIIGKCMMGSTSNALDKGGDNFKKL
;
A
#
# COMPACT_ATOMS: atom_id res chain seq x y z
N LEU A 1 -21.94 1.11 -20.81
CA LEU A 1 -21.70 1.88 -19.56
C LEU A 1 -20.24 1.78 -19.08
N GLN A 2 -19.58 0.58 -19.12
CA GLN A 2 -18.17 0.44 -18.72
C GLN A 2 -17.22 1.13 -19.71
N ASN A 3 -17.47 1.04 -21.01
CA ASN A 3 -16.64 1.68 -22.04
C ASN A 3 -16.81 3.21 -22.08
N GLU A 4 -18.01 3.72 -21.77
CA GLU A 4 -18.25 5.17 -21.70
C GLU A 4 -17.52 5.83 -20.52
N GLY A 5 -17.42 5.14 -19.39
CA GLY A 5 -16.70 5.66 -18.22
C GLY A 5 -15.19 5.77 -18.45
N GLN A 6 -14.57 4.79 -19.10
CA GLN A 6 -13.15 4.86 -19.47
C GLN A 6 -12.90 5.91 -20.56
N ASN A 7 -13.73 5.98 -21.58
CA ASN A 7 -13.63 7.01 -22.62
C ASN A 7 -13.83 8.41 -22.07
N ASN A 8 -14.68 8.60 -21.05
CA ASN A 8 -14.85 9.88 -20.39
C ASN A 8 -13.63 10.27 -19.54
N LEU A 9 -13.00 9.30 -18.86
CA LEU A 9 -11.76 9.55 -18.11
C LEU A 9 -10.63 9.98 -19.05
N TYR A 10 -10.45 9.28 -20.17
CA TYR A 10 -9.45 9.68 -21.19
C TYR A 10 -9.74 11.05 -21.78
N LYS A 11 -11.00 11.36 -22.09
CA LYS A 11 -11.40 12.70 -22.57
C LYS A 11 -11.18 13.78 -21.52
N VAL A 12 -11.42 13.48 -20.23
CA VAL A 12 -11.13 14.41 -19.14
C VAL A 12 -9.63 14.63 -19.01
N ILE A 13 -8.81 13.57 -19.08
CA ILE A 13 -7.35 13.67 -19.08
C ILE A 13 -6.89 14.49 -20.28
N ASP A 14 -7.35 14.19 -21.50
CA ASP A 14 -6.98 14.91 -22.73
C ASP A 14 -7.38 16.39 -22.71
N ASN A 15 -8.47 16.74 -22.01
CA ASN A 15 -8.93 18.12 -21.89
C ASN A 15 -8.30 18.89 -20.72
N LEU A 16 -7.92 18.21 -19.65
CA LEU A 16 -7.35 18.84 -18.45
C LEU A 16 -5.85 19.04 -18.54
N ILE A 17 -5.17 18.21 -19.34
CA ILE A 17 -3.72 18.31 -19.49
C ILE A 17 -3.42 19.30 -20.63
N PRO A 18 -2.61 20.33 -20.39
CA PRO A 18 -2.19 21.22 -21.44
C PRO A 18 -1.60 20.42 -22.62
N LYS A 19 -2.06 20.68 -23.83
CA LYS A 19 -1.64 19.93 -25.04
C LYS A 19 -0.13 19.89 -25.23
N ASN A 20 0.60 20.87 -24.72
CA ASN A 20 2.06 20.91 -24.71
C ASN A 20 2.72 19.88 -23.78
N VAL A 21 2.01 19.41 -22.77
CA VAL A 21 2.48 18.36 -21.85
C VAL A 21 2.21 16.97 -22.44
N LEU A 22 1.06 16.79 -23.12
CA LEU A 22 0.68 15.54 -23.78
C LEU A 22 1.36 15.30 -25.11
N VAL A 23 1.70 16.36 -25.84
CA VAL A 23 2.34 16.28 -27.15
C VAL A 23 3.85 16.07 -26.99
N ASN A 24 4.25 14.94 -26.52
CA ASN A 24 5.57 14.45 -26.89
C ASN A 24 5.48 13.93 -28.34
N LYS A 25 6.09 14.66 -29.26
CA LYS A 25 6.07 14.39 -30.71
C LYS A 25 6.60 12.99 -31.09
N ASN A 26 7.20 12.27 -30.16
CA ASN A 26 7.61 10.89 -30.33
C ASN A 26 6.50 9.95 -29.85
N LYS A 27 5.74 9.40 -30.79
CA LYS A 27 4.65 8.41 -30.59
C LYS A 27 5.03 7.15 -29.79
N THR A 28 6.24 7.03 -29.29
CA THR A 28 6.77 5.87 -28.57
C THR A 28 6.79 6.00 -27.04
N LYS A 29 6.60 7.19 -26.48
CA LYS A 29 6.54 7.35 -25.03
C LYS A 29 5.11 7.17 -24.54
N LYS A 30 4.88 6.05 -23.88
CA LYS A 30 3.62 5.81 -23.14
C LYS A 30 3.67 6.57 -21.83
N TRP A 31 2.65 7.38 -21.55
CA TRP A 31 2.43 8.00 -20.26
C TRP A 31 1.82 6.98 -19.29
N GLU A 32 2.27 7.02 -18.06
CA GLU A 32 1.66 6.31 -16.96
C GLU A 32 0.82 7.32 -16.17
N TYR A 33 -0.36 6.92 -15.75
CA TYR A 33 -1.23 7.75 -14.95
C TYR A 33 -1.90 6.93 -13.86
N GLY A 34 -2.23 7.63 -12.79
CA GLY A 34 -3.02 7.12 -11.69
C GLY A 34 -4.01 8.19 -11.24
N TYR A 35 -4.92 7.83 -10.37
CA TYR A 35 -5.87 8.74 -9.78
C TYR A 35 -5.81 8.64 -8.26
N ASN A 36 -5.78 9.78 -7.58
CA ASN A 36 -5.80 9.87 -6.13
C ASN A 36 -6.91 10.82 -5.71
N ASP A 37 -7.79 10.40 -4.78
CA ASP A 37 -8.95 11.20 -4.33
C ASP A 37 -8.55 12.55 -3.73
N LYS A 38 -7.40 12.63 -3.09
CA LYS A 38 -6.90 13.85 -2.46
C LYS A 38 -6.26 14.81 -3.46
N TYR A 39 -5.52 14.27 -4.43
CA TYR A 39 -4.71 15.07 -5.35
C TYR A 39 -5.23 15.05 -6.78
N GLY A 40 -6.13 14.14 -7.12
CA GLY A 40 -6.66 13.98 -8.46
C GLY A 40 -5.78 13.07 -9.34
N ILE A 41 -5.57 13.48 -10.60
CA ILE A 41 -4.86 12.66 -11.59
C ILE A 41 -3.36 12.85 -11.45
N ILE A 42 -2.64 11.75 -11.27
CA ILE A 42 -1.18 11.71 -11.27
C ILE A 42 -0.72 11.26 -12.65
N ILE A 43 0.11 12.06 -13.30
CA ILE A 43 0.68 11.76 -14.60
C ILE A 43 2.18 11.68 -14.48
N ILE A 44 2.74 10.54 -14.86
CA ILE A 44 4.16 10.27 -14.76
C ILE A 44 4.64 9.73 -16.10
N SER A 45 5.71 10.30 -16.65
CA SER A 45 6.33 9.73 -17.83
C SER A 45 7.01 8.40 -17.51
N LYS A 46 7.17 7.54 -18.51
CA LYS A 46 7.84 6.23 -18.35
C LYS A 46 9.26 6.31 -17.81
N ASP A 47 9.96 7.40 -18.13
CA ASP A 47 11.31 7.66 -17.62
C ASP A 47 11.29 8.30 -16.22
N GLY A 48 10.11 8.54 -15.63
CA GLY A 48 9.96 9.14 -14.32
C GLY A 48 10.38 10.62 -14.26
N THR A 49 10.61 11.26 -15.42
CA THR A 49 11.14 12.63 -15.48
C THR A 49 10.09 13.70 -15.34
N LEU A 50 8.83 13.36 -15.57
CA LEU A 50 7.70 14.29 -15.45
C LEU A 50 6.65 13.66 -14.55
N GLY A 51 6.18 14.40 -13.56
CA GLY A 51 5.00 14.05 -12.78
C GLY A 51 4.22 15.32 -12.46
N GLU A 52 2.94 15.27 -12.73
CA GLU A 52 2.01 16.35 -12.45
C GLU A 52 0.76 15.77 -11.79
N ILE A 53 0.25 16.45 -10.78
CA ILE A 53 -0.99 16.08 -10.12
C ILE A 53 -2.02 17.16 -10.40
N TYR A 54 -3.16 16.75 -10.94
CA TYR A 54 -4.32 17.59 -11.15
C TYR A 54 -5.46 17.13 -10.26
N ASN A 55 -6.17 18.05 -9.62
CA ASN A 55 -7.43 17.71 -8.97
C ASN A 55 -8.55 17.48 -9.99
N ILE A 56 -9.75 17.10 -9.52
CA ILE A 56 -10.91 16.83 -10.37
C ILE A 56 -11.32 18.06 -11.21
N GLN A 57 -11.02 19.28 -10.73
CA GLN A 57 -11.26 20.53 -11.44
C GLN A 57 -10.16 20.90 -12.45
N GLY A 58 -9.14 20.06 -12.61
CA GLY A 58 -8.02 20.32 -13.51
C GLY A 58 -7.00 21.32 -12.97
N LEU A 59 -7.08 21.68 -11.69
CA LEU A 59 -6.10 22.55 -11.05
C LEU A 59 -4.86 21.75 -10.68
N LEU A 60 -3.69 22.25 -11.05
CA LEU A 60 -2.41 21.66 -10.67
C LEU A 60 -2.27 21.67 -9.14
N VAL A 61 -2.07 20.48 -8.59
CA VAL A 61 -1.79 20.31 -7.16
C VAL A 61 -0.29 20.05 -7.02
N GLY A 62 0.36 20.76 -6.12
CA GLY A 62 1.81 20.67 -5.95
C GLY A 62 2.29 19.23 -5.69
N LEU A 63 3.16 18.75 -6.56
CA LEU A 63 4.01 17.59 -6.28
C LEU A 63 5.19 18.03 -5.41
N PRO A 64 5.80 17.11 -4.67
CA PRO A 64 7.12 17.35 -4.13
C PRO A 64 8.06 17.86 -5.24
N LEU A 65 8.89 18.84 -4.93
CA LEU A 65 9.78 19.43 -5.91
C LEU A 65 10.65 18.37 -6.58
N GLN A 66 10.63 18.34 -7.91
CA GLN A 66 11.48 17.45 -8.67
C GLN A 66 12.96 17.81 -8.47
N PRO A 67 13.81 16.87 -8.03
CA PRO A 67 15.23 17.13 -7.86
C PRO A 67 15.90 17.39 -9.21
N LYS A 68 16.98 18.18 -9.20
CA LYS A 68 17.77 18.42 -10.40
C LYS A 68 18.41 17.14 -10.90
N LYS A 69 18.41 16.93 -12.20
CA LYS A 69 19.07 15.77 -12.83
C LYS A 69 20.58 15.76 -12.51
N VAL A 70 21.07 14.61 -12.03
CA VAL A 70 22.48 14.38 -11.75
C VAL A 70 23.00 13.33 -12.73
N TYR A 71 24.06 13.65 -13.47
CA TYR A 71 24.68 12.68 -14.38
C TYR A 71 25.47 11.63 -13.58
N SER A 72 25.19 10.37 -13.84
CA SER A 72 25.94 9.26 -13.26
C SER A 72 27.39 9.25 -13.77
N ARG A 73 28.33 9.11 -12.86
CA ARG A 73 29.78 9.13 -13.16
C ARG A 73 30.37 7.73 -13.44
N SER A 74 29.66 6.66 -13.17
CA SER A 74 30.17 5.29 -13.37
C SER A 74 29.07 4.29 -13.75
N LYS A 75 29.47 3.18 -14.42
CA LYS A 75 28.56 2.09 -14.76
C LYS A 75 27.90 1.45 -13.53
N LYS A 76 28.59 1.38 -12.39
CA LYS A 76 28.03 0.85 -11.13
C LYS A 76 26.88 1.71 -10.59
N GLN A 77 26.90 3.02 -10.88
CA GLN A 77 25.82 3.92 -10.50
C GLN A 77 24.62 3.85 -11.48
N GLN A 78 24.67 3.03 -12.52
CA GLN A 78 23.57 2.83 -13.46
C GLN A 78 22.63 1.68 -13.07
N GLU A 79 22.96 0.92 -12.02
CA GLU A 79 22.04 -0.09 -11.49
C GLU A 79 20.90 0.60 -10.72
N GLN A 80 19.69 0.12 -10.92
CA GLN A 80 18.52 0.62 -10.19
C GLN A 80 18.69 0.31 -8.70
N TYR A 81 18.72 1.33 -7.88
CA TYR A 81 19.11 1.22 -6.49
C TYR A 81 18.27 2.12 -5.61
N TRP A 82 17.89 1.62 -4.44
CA TRP A 82 17.25 2.39 -3.38
C TRP A 82 18.19 2.52 -2.19
N GLU A 83 18.64 3.73 -1.92
CA GLU A 83 19.44 4.06 -0.75
C GLU A 83 18.54 4.45 0.42
N ARG A 84 18.66 3.71 1.52
CA ARG A 84 17.88 4.00 2.73
C ARG A 84 18.63 4.97 3.59
N GLU A 85 18.03 6.12 3.82
CA GLU A 85 18.56 7.19 4.66
C GLU A 85 18.19 7.02 6.15
N GLU A 86 17.96 5.79 6.62
CA GLU A 86 17.59 5.56 8.02
C GLU A 86 18.79 5.28 8.91
N ASP A 87 18.90 5.99 10.01
CA ASP A 87 19.72 5.58 11.14
C ASP A 87 18.87 4.89 12.21
N ARG A 88 18.88 3.55 12.21
CA ARG A 88 18.09 2.74 13.14
C ARG A 88 18.51 2.89 14.59
N LYS A 89 19.76 3.17 14.87
CA LYS A 89 20.24 3.41 16.23
C LYS A 89 19.64 4.70 16.74
N GLU A 90 19.65 5.72 15.90
CA GLU A 90 19.07 7.00 16.21
C GLU A 90 17.55 6.90 16.36
N LEU A 91 16.83 6.23 15.45
CA LEU A 91 15.40 6.00 15.58
C LEU A 91 15.01 5.25 16.87
N LYS A 92 15.83 4.29 17.31
CA LYS A 92 15.60 3.62 18.60
C LYS A 92 15.85 4.57 19.79
N ARG A 93 16.86 5.39 19.70
CA ARG A 93 17.17 6.40 20.71
C ARG A 93 16.03 7.40 20.83
N ILE A 94 15.52 7.88 19.71
CA ILE A 94 14.39 8.81 19.64
C ILE A 94 13.13 8.17 20.25
N SER A 95 12.84 6.93 19.89
CA SER A 95 11.68 6.19 20.45
C SER A 95 11.73 6.14 21.97
N SER A 96 12.89 5.91 22.57
CA SER A 96 13.05 5.89 24.01
C SER A 96 12.84 7.26 24.66
N ILE A 97 13.23 8.34 23.99
CA ILE A 97 13.08 9.71 24.50
C ILE A 97 11.62 10.17 24.40
N PHE A 98 10.93 9.90 23.28
CA PHE A 98 9.50 10.24 23.12
C PHE A 98 8.61 9.54 24.16
N GLN A 99 8.99 8.37 24.65
CA GLN A 99 8.25 7.66 25.69
C GLN A 99 8.46 8.28 27.09
N TRP A 100 9.53 9.03 27.32
CA TRP A 100 9.99 9.36 28.67
C TRP A 100 10.07 10.85 29.00
N ASN A 101 9.96 11.78 28.03
CA ASN A 101 10.27 13.16 28.36
C ASN A 101 9.48 14.22 27.58
N GLU A 102 8.52 14.85 28.26
CA GLU A 102 7.97 16.15 27.88
C GLU A 102 9.01 17.30 27.97
N ARG A 103 10.18 17.05 28.57
CA ARG A 103 11.21 18.08 28.86
C ARG A 103 12.23 18.32 27.75
N ALA A 104 12.21 17.57 26.67
CA ALA A 104 13.17 17.76 25.56
C ALA A 104 12.50 18.56 24.43
N SER A 105 12.15 19.84 24.70
CA SER A 105 11.55 20.73 23.71
C SER A 105 12.38 20.82 22.43
N ASP A 106 13.68 21.06 22.55
CA ASP A 106 14.59 21.19 21.40
C ASP A 106 14.70 19.91 20.57
N PHE A 107 14.40 18.77 21.19
CA PHE A 107 14.42 17.49 20.50
C PHE A 107 13.12 17.22 19.73
N LYS A 108 11.97 17.63 20.30
CA LYS A 108 10.68 17.52 19.63
C LYS A 108 10.70 18.25 18.28
N ASP A 109 11.17 19.49 18.25
CA ASP A 109 11.13 20.32 17.04
C ASP A 109 11.92 19.73 15.88
N LYS A 110 13.14 19.27 16.13
CA LYS A 110 13.99 18.65 15.10
C LYS A 110 13.38 17.38 14.48
N TRP A 111 12.70 16.55 15.30
CA TRP A 111 12.18 15.26 14.84
C TRP A 111 10.74 15.31 14.39
N VAL A 112 9.98 16.32 14.79
CA VAL A 112 8.62 16.55 14.29
C VAL A 112 8.67 16.75 12.78
N ASP A 113 9.50 17.66 12.27
CA ASP A 113 9.63 17.90 10.83
C ASP A 113 10.03 16.63 10.06
N TYR A 114 10.94 15.83 10.62
CA TYR A 114 11.33 14.56 10.01
C TYR A 114 10.15 13.57 9.96
N ILE A 115 9.45 13.40 11.09
CA ILE A 115 8.31 12.48 11.19
C ILE A 115 7.19 12.94 10.25
N GLU A 116 6.85 14.22 10.23
CA GLU A 116 5.86 14.78 9.31
C GLU A 116 6.25 14.53 7.86
N SER A 117 7.51 14.75 7.51
CA SER A 117 8.00 14.47 6.16
C SER A 117 7.89 13.00 5.77
N GLU A 118 8.03 12.06 6.71
CA GLU A 118 7.86 10.64 6.45
C GLU A 118 6.37 10.26 6.25
N PHE A 119 5.45 10.90 6.96
CA PHE A 119 4.02 10.78 6.70
C PHE A 119 3.65 11.37 5.33
N ASP A 120 4.19 12.53 4.99
CA ASP A 120 3.98 13.14 3.68
C ASP A 120 4.48 12.26 2.54
N LYS A 121 5.69 11.71 2.64
CA LYS A 121 6.23 10.77 1.64
C LYS A 121 5.39 9.51 1.52
N ARG A 122 4.84 9.02 2.63
CA ARG A 122 3.95 7.85 2.65
C ARG A 122 2.59 8.13 2.00
N ASP A 123 2.10 9.37 2.06
CA ASP A 123 0.83 9.80 1.48
C ASP A 123 1.00 10.29 0.03
N LEU A 124 1.95 11.19 -0.20
CA LEU A 124 2.14 11.91 -1.46
C LEU A 124 3.07 11.22 -2.45
N GLY A 125 3.89 10.28 -1.95
CA GLY A 125 4.99 9.72 -2.72
C GLY A 125 6.26 10.56 -2.63
N TYR A 126 7.26 10.14 -3.39
CA TYR A 126 8.60 10.68 -3.27
C TYR A 126 9.35 10.67 -4.60
N TRP A 127 10.11 11.73 -4.84
CA TRP A 127 11.08 11.79 -5.93
C TRP A 127 12.46 11.36 -5.43
N PHE A 128 13.08 10.43 -6.13
CA PHE A 128 14.46 10.03 -5.86
C PHE A 128 15.29 10.02 -7.14
N MET A 129 16.61 9.99 -6.98
CA MET A 129 17.54 9.92 -8.10
C MET A 129 17.82 8.46 -8.45
N ASN A 130 17.21 7.99 -9.55
CA ASN A 130 17.43 6.66 -10.10
C ASN A 130 18.44 6.76 -11.24
N ASN A 131 19.69 6.37 -11.00
CA ASN A 131 20.78 6.47 -11.98
C ASN A 131 20.93 7.90 -12.57
N GLY A 132 20.83 8.91 -11.73
CA GLY A 132 20.93 10.31 -12.14
C GLY A 132 19.67 10.88 -12.80
N ASN A 133 18.58 10.12 -12.90
CA ASN A 133 17.29 10.57 -13.40
C ASN A 133 16.29 10.73 -12.24
N PRO A 134 15.63 11.87 -12.10
CA PRO A 134 14.54 12.02 -11.15
C PRO A 134 13.42 11.02 -11.46
N THR A 135 13.06 10.21 -10.49
CA THR A 135 12.06 9.17 -10.64
C THR A 135 11.05 9.29 -9.50
N TYR A 136 9.77 9.41 -9.84
CA TYR A 136 8.70 9.43 -8.87
C TYR A 136 8.24 8.02 -8.50
N ILE A 137 8.00 7.82 -7.22
CA ILE A 137 7.35 6.63 -6.65
C ILE A 137 6.15 7.04 -5.81
N THR A 138 5.08 6.25 -5.85
CA THR A 138 3.88 6.50 -5.03
C THR A 138 4.16 6.32 -3.55
N GLY A 139 3.29 6.84 -2.68
CA GLY A 139 3.45 6.72 -1.24
C GLY A 139 3.50 5.28 -0.75
N THR A 140 2.65 4.39 -1.29
CA THR A 140 2.71 2.96 -1.00
C THR A 140 4.04 2.33 -1.44
N HIS A 141 4.58 2.73 -2.60
CA HIS A 141 5.88 2.24 -3.06
C HIS A 141 7.03 2.77 -2.20
N TYR A 142 6.97 4.05 -1.78
CA TYR A 142 7.91 4.61 -0.82
C TYR A 142 7.93 3.81 0.49
N ASN A 143 6.74 3.57 1.07
CA ASN A 143 6.61 2.77 2.28
C ASN A 143 7.16 1.34 2.10
N TYR A 144 6.91 0.73 0.92
CA TYR A 144 7.46 -0.58 0.59
C TYR A 144 8.99 -0.59 0.57
N LEU A 145 9.61 0.37 -0.06
CA LEU A 145 11.07 0.44 -0.19
C LEU A 145 11.76 0.86 1.11
N GLN A 146 11.23 1.86 1.79
CA GLN A 146 11.89 2.50 2.92
C GLN A 146 11.66 1.75 4.23
N TRP A 147 10.40 1.38 4.51
CA TRP A 147 10.01 0.94 5.84
C TRP A 147 9.60 -0.53 5.94
N THR A 148 9.31 -1.18 4.81
CA THR A 148 8.86 -2.56 4.82
C THR A 148 10.02 -3.53 4.96
N LYS A 149 10.10 -4.24 6.08
CA LYS A 149 11.12 -5.22 6.38
C LYS A 149 10.53 -6.54 6.83
N ILE A 150 11.06 -7.63 6.28
CA ILE A 150 10.83 -9.00 6.76
C ILE A 150 12.18 -9.62 7.19
N ASP A 151 12.17 -10.84 7.69
CA ASP A 151 13.39 -11.51 8.19
C ASP A 151 14.55 -11.57 7.18
N VAL A 152 14.22 -11.71 5.90
CA VAL A 152 15.21 -11.70 4.81
C VAL A 152 15.69 -10.31 4.40
N GLY A 153 15.20 -9.25 5.04
CA GLY A 153 15.62 -7.86 4.82
C GLY A 153 14.60 -7.00 4.10
N TYR A 154 15.09 -5.95 3.45
CA TYR A 154 14.31 -4.96 2.74
C TYR A 154 14.20 -5.26 1.24
N PRO A 155 13.14 -4.80 0.57
CA PRO A 155 13.05 -4.87 -0.87
C PRO A 155 14.02 -3.88 -1.54
N ASN A 156 14.39 -4.21 -2.79
CA ASN A 156 15.10 -3.30 -3.66
C ASN A 156 14.15 -2.65 -4.67
N TYR A 157 14.53 -1.49 -5.20
CA TYR A 157 13.80 -0.86 -6.28
C TYR A 157 13.78 -1.73 -7.54
N ARG A 158 12.60 -1.79 -8.16
CA ARG A 158 12.39 -2.41 -9.47
C ARG A 158 11.36 -1.59 -10.23
N GLU A 159 11.63 -1.30 -11.49
CA GLU A 159 10.71 -0.54 -12.33
C GLU A 159 9.34 -1.23 -12.47
N ALA A 160 9.31 -2.55 -12.56
CA ALA A 160 8.06 -3.32 -12.59
C ALA A 160 7.21 -3.10 -11.33
N ASN A 161 7.83 -2.92 -10.16
CA ASN A 161 7.12 -2.60 -8.93
C ASN A 161 6.59 -1.17 -8.94
N ARG A 162 7.34 -0.22 -9.52
CA ARG A 162 6.89 1.16 -9.68
C ARG A 162 5.61 1.24 -10.52
N ILE A 163 5.61 0.58 -11.67
CA ILE A 163 4.42 0.48 -12.55
C ILE A 163 3.25 -0.18 -11.81
N PHE A 164 3.53 -1.27 -11.08
CA PHE A 164 2.53 -1.96 -10.27
C PHE A 164 1.87 -1.02 -9.25
N TYR A 165 2.65 -0.26 -8.50
CA TYR A 165 2.12 0.63 -7.47
C TYR A 165 1.40 1.85 -8.03
N ILE A 166 1.84 2.40 -9.17
CA ILE A 166 1.09 3.46 -9.87
C ILE A 166 -0.29 2.95 -10.28
N PHE A 167 -0.35 1.75 -10.86
CA PHE A 167 -1.62 1.14 -11.24
C PHE A 167 -2.49 0.82 -10.02
N TRP A 168 -1.89 0.35 -8.93
CA TRP A 168 -2.60 0.11 -7.68
C TRP A 168 -3.22 1.39 -7.10
N GLU A 169 -2.48 2.50 -7.08
CA GLU A 169 -3.03 3.79 -6.62
C GLU A 169 -4.21 4.24 -7.50
N ALA A 170 -4.11 4.06 -8.81
CA ALA A 170 -5.23 4.35 -9.70
C ALA A 170 -6.45 3.48 -9.37
N CYS A 171 -6.25 2.19 -9.09
CA CYS A 171 -7.34 1.29 -8.69
C CYS A 171 -7.95 1.68 -7.33
N LYS A 172 -7.14 2.12 -6.37
CA LYS A 172 -7.65 2.59 -5.06
C LYS A 172 -8.51 3.84 -5.22
N ALA A 173 -8.07 4.75 -6.04
CA ALA A 173 -8.76 6.04 -6.24
C ALA A 173 -10.04 5.93 -7.08
N ASP A 174 -10.12 5.00 -8.02
CA ASP A 174 -11.34 4.81 -8.82
C ASP A 174 -12.45 4.16 -7.99
N LYS A 175 -13.51 4.92 -7.72
CA LYS A 175 -14.69 4.48 -6.96
C LYS A 175 -15.48 3.34 -7.60
N ARG A 176 -15.22 3.04 -8.87
CA ARG A 176 -15.86 1.93 -9.63
C ARG A 176 -15.04 0.65 -9.58
N SER A 177 -13.76 0.75 -9.25
CA SER A 177 -12.82 -0.37 -9.22
C SER A 177 -12.94 -1.17 -7.93
N PHE A 178 -12.97 -2.48 -8.03
CA PHE A 178 -12.79 -3.39 -6.88
C PHE A 178 -11.31 -3.64 -6.55
N GLY A 179 -10.40 -3.07 -7.29
CA GLY A 179 -8.96 -3.28 -7.11
C GLY A 179 -8.31 -3.80 -8.39
N MET A 180 -7.32 -4.66 -8.25
CA MET A 180 -6.56 -5.16 -9.39
C MET A 180 -6.42 -6.68 -9.38
N CYS A 181 -6.35 -7.26 -10.58
CA CYS A 181 -5.97 -8.64 -10.83
C CYS A 181 -4.62 -8.65 -11.57
N TYR A 182 -3.59 -9.20 -10.94
CA TYR A 182 -2.21 -9.14 -11.42
C TYR A 182 -1.68 -10.52 -11.81
N LEU A 183 -1.48 -10.74 -13.11
CA LEU A 183 -0.76 -11.90 -13.59
C LEU A 183 0.75 -11.64 -13.48
N LYS A 184 1.41 -12.40 -12.66
CA LYS A 184 2.82 -12.21 -12.30
C LYS A 184 3.70 -13.36 -12.76
N ILE A 185 4.99 -13.05 -12.93
CA ILE A 185 6.02 -14.09 -13.02
C ILE A 185 6.38 -14.61 -11.62
N ARG A 186 6.97 -15.79 -11.53
CA ARG A 186 7.50 -16.30 -10.26
C ARG A 186 8.55 -15.36 -9.70
N ARG A 187 8.57 -15.21 -8.37
CA ARG A 187 9.51 -14.35 -7.62
C ARG A 187 9.41 -12.86 -7.96
N SER A 188 8.25 -12.39 -8.44
CA SER A 188 8.00 -10.95 -8.66
C SER A 188 7.98 -10.13 -7.38
N GLY A 189 7.87 -10.77 -6.21
CA GLY A 189 7.75 -10.09 -4.91
C GLY A 189 6.31 -9.77 -4.51
N PHE A 190 5.30 -10.23 -5.26
CA PHE A 190 3.89 -9.88 -5.02
C PHE A 190 3.43 -10.16 -3.58
N SER A 191 3.73 -11.34 -3.03
CA SER A 191 3.36 -11.70 -1.65
C SER A 191 3.93 -10.72 -0.62
N PHE A 192 5.12 -10.16 -0.90
CA PHE A 192 5.74 -9.13 -0.07
C PHE A 192 5.06 -7.77 -0.27
N MET A 193 4.75 -7.39 -1.50
CA MET A 193 4.03 -6.16 -1.82
C MET A 193 2.62 -6.16 -1.23
N GLY A 194 1.88 -7.27 -1.33
CA GLY A 194 0.57 -7.42 -0.72
C GLY A 194 0.60 -7.37 0.81
N SER A 195 1.61 -8.01 1.43
CA SER A 195 1.79 -7.91 2.89
C SER A 195 2.14 -6.50 3.35
N CYS A 196 2.93 -5.77 2.57
CA CYS A 196 3.21 -4.35 2.80
C CYS A 196 1.91 -3.54 2.75
N GLU A 197 1.08 -3.73 1.72
CA GLU A 197 -0.18 -2.98 1.59
C GLU A 197 -1.17 -3.32 2.70
N ALA A 198 -1.21 -4.57 3.16
CA ALA A 198 -2.04 -4.95 4.30
C ALA A 198 -1.64 -4.17 5.57
N VAL A 199 -0.34 -4.09 5.88
CA VAL A 199 0.15 -3.32 7.03
C VAL A 199 0.01 -1.82 6.78
N ASN A 200 0.31 -1.35 5.56
CA ASN A 200 0.16 0.05 5.19
C ASN A 200 -1.28 0.52 5.42
N THR A 201 -2.26 -0.18 4.87
CA THR A 201 -3.68 0.13 5.06
C THR A 201 -4.08 -0.02 6.52
N GLY A 202 -3.67 -1.09 7.19
CA GLY A 202 -4.04 -1.36 8.59
C GLY A 202 -3.55 -0.32 9.58
N THR A 203 -2.43 0.36 9.28
CA THR A 203 -1.84 1.37 10.18
C THR A 203 -2.33 2.80 9.92
N ILE A 204 -3.17 3.02 8.90
CA ILE A 204 -3.73 4.35 8.57
C ILE A 204 -5.26 4.35 8.52
N SER A 205 -5.90 3.20 8.47
CA SER A 205 -7.36 3.09 8.41
C SER A 205 -7.96 2.93 9.81
N LYS A 206 -9.10 3.57 10.03
CA LYS A 206 -9.90 3.44 11.27
C LYS A 206 -11.11 2.54 11.00
N ASP A 207 -11.53 1.77 12.00
CA ASP A 207 -12.70 0.86 11.95
C ASP A 207 -12.67 -0.09 10.73
N SER A 208 -11.51 -0.65 10.45
CA SER A 208 -11.26 -1.36 9.21
C SER A 208 -10.86 -2.82 9.44
N ARG A 209 -11.18 -3.67 8.47
CA ARG A 209 -10.70 -5.05 8.43
C ARG A 209 -9.97 -5.33 7.14
N ILE A 210 -8.81 -5.94 7.28
CA ILE A 210 -7.96 -6.36 6.17
C ILE A 210 -7.89 -7.88 6.17
N GLY A 211 -8.37 -8.50 5.10
CA GLY A 211 -8.40 -9.95 4.94
C GLY A 211 -7.25 -10.48 4.08
N ILE A 212 -6.79 -11.67 4.38
CA ILE A 212 -5.76 -12.37 3.61
C ILE A 212 -6.24 -13.75 3.22
N LEU A 213 -6.21 -14.03 1.91
CA LEU A 213 -6.42 -15.34 1.32
C LEU A 213 -5.21 -15.74 0.47
N SER A 214 -5.00 -17.04 0.35
CA SER A 214 -4.00 -17.61 -0.55
C SER A 214 -4.54 -18.89 -1.17
N LYS A 215 -3.71 -19.66 -1.89
CA LYS A 215 -4.16 -20.93 -2.49
C LYS A 215 -4.61 -21.98 -1.46
N THR A 216 -4.07 -21.92 -0.23
CA THR A 216 -4.51 -22.74 0.93
C THR A 216 -4.51 -21.90 2.20
N GLY A 217 -5.25 -22.35 3.23
CA GLY A 217 -5.24 -21.70 4.54
C GLY A 217 -3.85 -21.72 5.20
N GLY A 218 -3.06 -22.78 4.99
CA GLY A 218 -1.67 -22.86 5.46
C GLY A 218 -0.75 -21.81 4.80
N ASP A 219 -0.95 -21.53 3.52
CA ASP A 219 -0.19 -20.50 2.80
C ASP A 219 -0.65 -19.09 3.23
N ALA A 220 -1.94 -18.88 3.46
CA ALA A 220 -2.47 -17.62 4.00
C ALA A 220 -1.91 -17.34 5.40
N LYS A 221 -1.89 -18.37 6.26
CA LYS A 221 -1.26 -18.27 7.59
C LYS A 221 0.22 -17.94 7.51
N LYS A 222 0.99 -18.59 6.64
CA LYS A 222 2.41 -18.28 6.42
C LYS A 222 2.61 -16.86 5.91
N LEU A 223 1.76 -16.40 4.99
CA LEU A 223 1.83 -15.01 4.53
C LEU A 223 1.66 -14.03 5.69
N PHE A 224 0.70 -14.30 6.56
CA PHE A 224 0.44 -13.50 7.75
C PHE A 224 1.61 -13.56 8.74
N THR A 225 2.02 -14.75 9.19
CA THR A 225 3.03 -14.91 10.25
C THR A 225 4.44 -14.53 9.80
N ASP A 226 4.81 -14.82 8.55
CA ASP A 226 6.19 -14.69 8.08
C ASP A 226 6.43 -13.36 7.36
N LYS A 227 5.37 -12.60 7.02
CA LYS A 227 5.51 -11.31 6.34
C LYS A 227 4.74 -10.19 7.03
N VAL A 228 3.41 -10.31 7.18
CA VAL A 228 2.59 -9.22 7.74
C VAL A 228 3.03 -8.85 9.15
N VAL A 229 3.12 -9.84 10.05
CA VAL A 229 3.56 -9.62 11.43
C VAL A 229 4.98 -9.05 11.52
N PRO A 230 6.00 -9.61 10.83
CA PRO A 230 7.33 -9.01 10.84
C PRO A 230 7.39 -7.59 10.26
N ILE A 231 6.61 -7.28 9.22
CA ILE A 231 6.53 -5.91 8.67
C ILE A 231 6.02 -4.96 9.74
N SER A 232 4.89 -5.26 10.37
CA SER A 232 4.32 -4.45 11.45
C SER A 232 5.32 -4.24 12.59
N ASN A 233 5.97 -5.32 13.03
CA ASN A 233 6.94 -5.25 14.14
C ASN A 233 8.18 -4.43 13.80
N ASN A 234 8.58 -4.37 12.53
CA ASN A 234 9.74 -3.61 12.08
C ASN A 234 9.42 -2.17 11.69
N TYR A 235 8.16 -1.75 11.68
CA TYR A 235 7.83 -0.34 11.43
C TYR A 235 8.46 0.57 12.48
N PRO A 236 8.81 1.82 12.12
CA PRO A 236 9.28 2.81 13.08
C PRO A 236 8.16 3.13 14.07
N PHE A 237 8.53 3.60 15.26
CA PHE A 237 7.58 3.86 16.34
C PHE A 237 6.45 4.81 15.94
N PHE A 238 6.75 5.81 15.10
CA PHE A 238 5.79 6.82 14.65
C PHE A 238 4.76 6.29 13.63
N PHE A 239 5.01 5.14 13.00
CA PHE A 239 4.04 4.47 12.13
C PHE A 239 3.28 3.34 12.84
N LYS A 240 3.65 3.02 14.07
CA LYS A 240 3.01 1.95 14.84
C LYS A 240 1.80 2.46 15.62
N PRO A 241 0.57 2.03 15.30
CA PRO A 241 -0.57 2.27 16.15
C PRO A 241 -0.46 1.47 17.46
N ILE A 242 -1.33 1.79 18.42
CA ILE A 242 -1.50 0.95 19.62
C ILE A 242 -1.95 -0.44 19.17
N GLN A 243 -1.25 -1.46 19.64
CA GLN A 243 -1.53 -2.86 19.30
C GLN A 243 -2.06 -3.59 20.54
N ASP A 244 -3.12 -4.37 20.34
CA ASP A 244 -3.65 -5.31 21.32
C ASP A 244 -3.11 -6.71 21.06
N GLY A 245 -2.79 -7.44 22.11
CA GLY A 245 -2.33 -8.82 22.04
C GLY A 245 -0.81 -8.99 22.00
N MET A 246 -0.38 -10.14 21.51
CA MET A 246 1.03 -10.55 21.51
C MET A 246 1.82 -9.92 20.36
N ASP A 247 3.13 -9.76 20.53
CA ASP A 247 4.06 -9.27 19.49
C ASP A 247 4.12 -10.18 18.26
N LYS A 248 3.80 -11.46 18.41
CA LYS A 248 3.80 -12.44 17.33
C LYS A 248 2.46 -13.17 17.22
N PRO A 249 1.40 -12.49 16.84
CA PRO A 249 0.09 -13.11 16.69
C PRO A 249 0.10 -14.14 15.56
N LYS A 250 -0.74 -15.19 15.71
CA LYS A 250 -0.83 -16.28 14.73
C LYS A 250 -2.09 -16.23 13.88
N THR A 251 -3.09 -15.47 14.31
CA THR A 251 -4.43 -15.45 13.70
C THR A 251 -4.87 -14.04 13.30
N GLU A 252 -4.68 -13.08 14.18
CA GLU A 252 -5.15 -11.70 14.01
C GLU A 252 -4.11 -10.73 14.57
N LEU A 253 -3.87 -9.65 13.86
CA LEU A 253 -3.11 -8.48 14.30
C LEU A 253 -4.11 -7.34 14.48
N ALA A 254 -4.30 -6.88 15.73
CA ALA A 254 -5.30 -5.89 16.08
C ALA A 254 -4.65 -4.57 16.52
N TYR A 255 -5.00 -3.50 15.87
CA TYR A 255 -4.60 -2.13 16.19
C TYR A 255 -5.73 -1.43 16.96
N ARG A 256 -5.87 -1.79 18.23
CA ARG A 256 -6.86 -1.23 19.14
C ARG A 256 -6.26 -1.04 20.53
N VAL A 257 -6.93 -0.27 21.36
CA VAL A 257 -6.54 -0.10 22.77
C VAL A 257 -6.85 -1.38 23.53
N PRO A 258 -5.87 -2.01 24.21
CA PRO A 258 -6.12 -3.19 25.04
C PRO A 258 -7.11 -2.89 26.17
N ALA A 259 -8.06 -3.79 26.40
CA ALA A 259 -9.05 -3.64 27.46
C ALA A 259 -8.43 -3.42 28.88
N SER A 260 -7.24 -3.98 29.11
CA SER A 260 -6.48 -3.77 30.34
C SER A 260 -6.00 -2.33 30.58
N LYS A 261 -5.91 -1.53 29.52
CA LYS A 261 -5.55 -0.10 29.61
C LYS A 261 -6.77 0.79 29.85
N ILE A 262 -7.95 0.35 29.42
CA ILE A 262 -9.22 1.07 29.63
C ILE A 262 -9.68 0.96 31.07
N THR A 263 -9.37 -0.15 31.78
CA THR A 263 -9.82 -0.44 33.16
C THR A 263 -8.96 0.17 34.24
N LYS A 264 -7.81 0.75 33.95
CA LYS A 264 -7.01 1.47 34.97
C LYS A 264 -7.54 2.91 35.13
N LYS A 265 -8.77 3.05 35.61
CA LYS A 265 -9.21 4.28 36.29
C LYS A 265 -8.48 4.34 37.63
N ASN A 266 -7.45 5.15 37.73
CA ASN A 266 -6.97 5.58 39.03
C ASN A 266 -8.06 6.46 39.64
N MET A 267 -8.56 6.09 40.78
CA MET A 267 -9.66 6.78 41.51
C MET A 267 -9.31 8.23 41.93
N TYR A 268 -8.13 8.74 41.58
CA TYR A 268 -7.61 10.03 42.04
C TYR A 268 -7.13 10.97 40.93
N GLU A 269 -7.19 10.59 39.62
CA GLU A 269 -6.81 11.47 38.54
C GLU A 269 -8.03 11.82 37.68
N THR A 270 -8.37 13.09 37.66
CA THR A 270 -9.53 13.67 36.96
C THR A 270 -9.26 13.97 35.47
N GLU A 271 -8.11 13.62 34.93
CA GLU A 271 -7.84 13.74 33.51
C GLU A 271 -7.96 12.35 32.84
N GLU A 272 -9.12 12.11 32.22
CA GLU A 272 -9.33 10.98 31.31
C GLU A 272 -8.53 11.27 30.03
N VAL A 273 -7.33 10.70 29.92
CA VAL A 273 -6.66 10.60 28.63
C VAL A 273 -7.37 9.48 27.86
N GLU A 274 -8.35 9.81 27.04
CA GLU A 274 -8.94 8.88 26.08
C GLU A 274 -7.86 8.44 25.09
N LEU A 275 -7.35 7.22 25.26
CA LEU A 275 -6.48 6.61 24.26
C LEU A 275 -7.37 6.14 23.12
N GLU A 276 -7.31 6.82 21.98
CA GLU A 276 -7.97 6.37 20.76
C GLU A 276 -7.13 5.31 20.05
N GLY A 277 -7.73 4.12 19.82
CA GLY A 277 -7.21 3.09 18.91
C GLY A 277 -7.70 3.31 17.48
N LEU A 278 -7.09 2.59 16.53
CA LEU A 278 -7.60 2.54 15.15
C LEU A 278 -8.80 1.61 14.99
N ASP A 279 -8.99 0.66 15.91
CA ASP A 279 -9.99 -0.40 15.83
C ASP A 279 -9.94 -1.19 14.51
N THR A 280 -8.72 -1.40 14.04
CA THR A 280 -8.44 -2.04 12.75
C THR A 280 -7.76 -3.39 12.97
N THR A 281 -8.16 -4.38 12.18
CA THR A 281 -7.64 -5.74 12.27
C THR A 281 -7.11 -6.22 10.93
N ILE A 282 -6.04 -7.02 10.99
CA ILE A 282 -5.51 -7.78 9.85
C ILE A 282 -5.57 -9.25 10.23
N ASP A 283 -6.28 -10.04 9.45
CA ASP A 283 -6.41 -11.49 9.70
C ASP A 283 -6.27 -12.31 8.41
N TRP A 284 -6.26 -13.62 8.55
CA TRP A 284 -6.28 -14.56 7.46
C TRP A 284 -7.36 -15.61 7.68
N LYS A 285 -7.88 -16.16 6.60
CA LYS A 285 -8.86 -17.27 6.66
C LYS A 285 -8.44 -18.46 5.83
N ASN A 286 -9.00 -19.62 6.16
CA ASN A 286 -8.90 -20.80 5.33
C ASN A 286 -9.51 -20.53 3.95
N THR A 287 -8.92 -21.13 2.95
CA THR A 287 -9.36 -21.01 1.56
C THR A 287 -10.61 -21.82 1.34
N SER A 288 -11.71 -21.18 1.03
CA SER A 288 -12.98 -21.77 0.67
C SER A 288 -13.81 -20.80 -0.14
N ASP A 289 -14.85 -21.30 -0.83
CA ASP A 289 -15.78 -20.47 -1.60
C ASP A 289 -16.43 -19.37 -0.75
N ASN A 290 -16.68 -19.64 0.54
CA ASN A 290 -17.37 -18.75 1.48
C ASN A 290 -16.41 -18.02 2.44
N SER A 291 -15.11 -18.02 2.15
CA SER A 291 -14.16 -17.25 3.00
C SER A 291 -14.54 -15.78 3.02
N TYR A 292 -14.60 -15.19 4.21
CA TYR A 292 -15.05 -13.81 4.47
C TYR A 292 -16.51 -13.50 4.18
N ASP A 293 -17.36 -14.50 3.98
CA ASP A 293 -18.80 -14.24 3.81
C ASP A 293 -19.38 -13.50 5.03
N GLY A 294 -20.19 -12.47 4.79
CA GLY A 294 -20.79 -11.62 5.82
C GLY A 294 -19.83 -10.59 6.44
N GLU A 295 -18.56 -10.57 6.07
CA GLU A 295 -17.58 -9.64 6.59
C GLU A 295 -17.52 -8.34 5.77
N LYS A 296 -17.16 -7.22 6.43
CA LYS A 296 -16.87 -5.96 5.76
C LYS A 296 -15.35 -5.77 5.67
N LEU A 297 -14.81 -5.71 4.47
CA LEU A 297 -13.38 -5.59 4.24
C LEU A 297 -13.02 -4.23 3.61
N GLN A 298 -11.99 -3.57 4.17
CA GLN A 298 -11.37 -2.41 3.56
C GLN A 298 -10.33 -2.82 2.52
N LEU A 299 -9.64 -3.92 2.77
CA LEU A 299 -8.66 -4.49 1.85
C LEU A 299 -8.72 -6.01 1.92
N LEU A 300 -8.66 -6.65 0.75
CA LEU A 300 -8.46 -8.08 0.61
C LEU A 300 -7.17 -8.34 -0.17
N ILE A 301 -6.21 -9.01 0.45
CA ILE A 301 -5.03 -9.54 -0.23
C ILE A 301 -5.32 -10.97 -0.64
N HIS A 302 -5.23 -11.24 -1.94
CA HIS A 302 -5.50 -12.55 -2.50
C HIS A 302 -4.29 -13.06 -3.27
N ASP A 303 -3.44 -13.84 -2.60
CA ASP A 303 -2.21 -14.38 -3.22
C ASP A 303 -2.48 -15.75 -3.85
N GLU A 304 -1.79 -16.02 -4.96
CA GLU A 304 -1.85 -17.27 -5.71
C GLU A 304 -3.28 -17.67 -6.16
N SER A 305 -4.09 -16.68 -6.54
CA SER A 305 -5.52 -16.83 -6.90
C SER A 305 -5.77 -17.83 -8.04
N GLY A 306 -4.84 -17.96 -8.98
CA GLY A 306 -4.94 -18.92 -10.09
C GLY A 306 -4.58 -20.35 -9.73
N LYS A 307 -4.28 -20.64 -8.47
CA LYS A 307 -3.85 -21.95 -8.00
C LYS A 307 -4.82 -22.60 -7.00
N TRP A 308 -6.04 -22.17 -6.99
CA TRP A 308 -7.08 -22.81 -6.18
C TRP A 308 -7.45 -24.16 -6.78
N ASP A 309 -7.25 -25.22 -6.04
CA ASP A 309 -7.63 -26.58 -6.42
C ASP A 309 -9.10 -26.86 -6.03
N LYS A 310 -9.74 -27.76 -6.76
CA LYS A 310 -11.09 -28.24 -6.44
C LYS A 310 -11.11 -28.86 -5.02
N PRO A 311 -12.26 -28.79 -4.30
CA PRO A 311 -13.57 -28.36 -4.81
C PRO A 311 -13.77 -26.84 -4.85
N ASP A 312 -12.96 -26.07 -4.11
CA ASP A 312 -13.11 -24.62 -4.02
C ASP A 312 -12.76 -23.91 -5.33
N ASN A 313 -13.43 -22.80 -5.58
CA ASN A 313 -13.33 -22.11 -6.84
C ASN A 313 -13.17 -20.60 -6.64
N ILE A 314 -12.10 -20.04 -7.20
CA ILE A 314 -11.83 -18.60 -7.11
C ILE A 314 -12.99 -17.73 -7.66
N LEU A 315 -13.74 -18.18 -8.67
CA LEU A 315 -14.89 -17.43 -9.19
C LEU A 315 -16.03 -17.39 -8.18
N ASN A 316 -16.30 -18.49 -7.48
CA ASN A 316 -17.32 -18.55 -6.45
C ASN A 316 -16.91 -17.68 -5.26
N ASN A 317 -15.67 -17.82 -4.78
CA ASN A 317 -15.15 -16.97 -3.72
C ASN A 317 -15.20 -15.49 -4.11
N TRP A 318 -14.84 -15.13 -5.35
CA TRP A 318 -14.93 -13.75 -5.82
C TRP A 318 -16.36 -13.20 -5.81
N ARG A 319 -17.36 -14.03 -6.11
CA ARG A 319 -18.78 -13.62 -6.01
C ARG A 319 -19.14 -13.24 -4.58
N VAL A 320 -18.60 -13.94 -3.59
CA VAL A 320 -18.78 -13.64 -2.16
C VAL A 320 -17.96 -12.44 -1.76
N THR A 321 -16.63 -12.49 -1.94
CA THR A 321 -15.70 -11.49 -1.40
C THR A 321 -15.87 -10.10 -2.01
N LYS A 322 -16.31 -9.98 -3.27
CA LYS A 322 -16.62 -8.66 -3.85
C LYS A 322 -17.79 -7.97 -3.15
N THR A 323 -18.70 -8.73 -2.51
CA THR A 323 -19.78 -8.13 -1.71
C THR A 323 -19.25 -7.58 -0.39
N CYS A 324 -18.22 -8.22 0.18
CA CYS A 324 -17.56 -7.77 1.41
C CYS A 324 -16.80 -6.44 1.23
N LEU A 325 -16.45 -6.10 -0.03
CA LEU A 325 -15.81 -4.83 -0.40
C LEU A 325 -16.81 -3.70 -0.69
N ARG A 326 -18.10 -3.90 -0.38
CA ARG A 326 -19.18 -2.93 -0.65
C ARG A 326 -19.96 -2.61 0.60
N LEU A 327 -20.54 -1.42 0.60
CA LEU A 327 -21.59 -1.01 1.53
C LEU A 327 -22.75 -0.48 0.68
N GLY A 328 -23.80 -1.29 0.52
CA GLY A 328 -24.86 -1.01 -0.43
C GLY A 328 -24.33 -0.89 -1.86
N SER A 329 -24.55 0.23 -2.52
CA SER A 329 -24.06 0.50 -3.87
C SER A 329 -22.62 0.98 -3.95
N LYS A 330 -22.03 1.41 -2.82
CA LYS A 330 -20.67 1.99 -2.77
C LYS A 330 -19.62 0.87 -2.62
N ILE A 331 -18.56 0.94 -3.40
CA ILE A 331 -17.33 0.15 -3.18
C ILE A 331 -16.51 0.89 -2.12
N ILE A 332 -16.30 0.24 -0.97
CA ILE A 332 -15.59 0.80 0.18
C ILE A 332 -14.21 0.17 0.35
N GLY A 333 -14.04 -1.05 -0.11
CA GLY A 333 -12.80 -1.79 -0.01
C GLY A 333 -12.21 -2.12 -1.37
N LYS A 334 -10.98 -2.61 -1.37
CA LYS A 334 -10.23 -2.98 -2.57
C LYS A 334 -9.65 -4.38 -2.44
N CYS A 335 -9.49 -5.07 -3.56
CA CYS A 335 -8.78 -6.35 -3.63
C CYS A 335 -7.48 -6.20 -4.41
N MET A 336 -6.38 -6.59 -3.79
CA MET A 336 -5.10 -6.78 -4.45
C MET A 336 -4.91 -8.27 -4.71
N MET A 337 -5.30 -8.71 -5.90
CA MET A 337 -5.25 -10.11 -6.30
C MET A 337 -4.05 -10.37 -7.20
N GLY A 338 -3.33 -11.46 -6.99
CA GLY A 338 -2.19 -11.80 -7.83
C GLY A 338 -1.90 -13.29 -7.89
N SER A 339 -1.52 -13.76 -9.08
CA SER A 339 -1.11 -15.14 -9.29
C SER A 339 -0.09 -15.29 -10.41
N THR A 340 0.70 -16.35 -10.35
CA THR A 340 1.37 -16.88 -11.53
C THR A 340 0.37 -17.68 -12.37
N SER A 341 0.67 -17.80 -13.66
CA SER A 341 -0.09 -18.74 -14.52
C SER A 341 -0.09 -20.15 -13.94
N ASN A 342 -1.18 -20.85 -14.12
CA ASN A 342 -1.33 -22.25 -13.77
C ASN A 342 -1.95 -23.00 -14.97
N ALA A 343 -1.84 -24.32 -14.97
CA ALA A 343 -2.52 -25.14 -15.96
C ALA A 343 -4.05 -24.90 -15.91
N LEU A 344 -4.70 -24.89 -17.06
CA LEU A 344 -6.12 -24.53 -17.14
C LEU A 344 -7.00 -25.50 -16.34
N ASP A 345 -6.66 -26.78 -16.34
CA ASP A 345 -7.33 -27.85 -15.58
C ASP A 345 -7.09 -27.77 -14.06
N LYS A 346 -6.09 -26.99 -13.62
CA LYS A 346 -5.68 -26.79 -12.22
C LYS A 346 -5.99 -25.38 -11.69
N GLY A 347 -7.14 -24.83 -12.06
CA GLY A 347 -7.58 -23.52 -11.58
C GLY A 347 -7.18 -22.32 -12.45
N GLY A 348 -6.29 -22.51 -13.43
CA GLY A 348 -5.84 -21.42 -14.33
C GLY A 348 -6.97 -20.87 -15.20
N ASP A 349 -7.93 -21.74 -15.63
CA ASP A 349 -9.09 -21.32 -16.41
C ASP A 349 -10.03 -20.39 -15.61
N ASN A 350 -10.25 -20.72 -14.34
CA ASN A 350 -11.08 -19.87 -13.47
C ASN A 350 -10.44 -18.50 -13.22
N PHE A 351 -9.13 -18.45 -13.05
CA PHE A 351 -8.39 -17.19 -12.90
C PHE A 351 -8.40 -16.35 -14.19
N LYS A 352 -8.40 -17.01 -15.35
CA LYS A 352 -8.50 -16.32 -16.64
C LYS A 352 -9.89 -15.69 -16.86
N LYS A 353 -10.94 -16.24 -16.25
CA LYS A 353 -12.32 -15.74 -16.35
C LYS A 353 -12.64 -14.59 -15.40
N LEU A 354 -11.76 -14.33 -14.41
CA LEU A 354 -11.83 -13.16 -13.55
C LEU A 354 -11.49 -11.88 -14.31
#